data_9697166b4f2be884c24a091b8bfb89eb
#
_entry.id   9697166b4f2be884c24a091b8bfb89eb
#
_cell.length_a   1.000
_cell.length_b   1.000
_cell.length_c   1.000
_cell.angle_alpha   90.00
_cell.angle_beta   90.00
_cell.angle_gamma   90.00
#
_symmetry.space_group_name_H-M   'P 1'
#
loop_
_entity.id
_entity.type
_entity.pdbx_description
1 polymer ?
#
loop_
_entity_poly.entity_id
_entity_poly.type
_entity_poly.pdbx_seq_one_letter_code
_entity_poly.pdbx_strand_id
1 'polypeptide(L)'
;SIMILPRHVLGGPGYLAPSDKLNLAAIGSGGKGASDISNASVKGREHVSALCDVDFSGTASKTAKKFPKAKKYADYRIMLEKEKDIDAVTISTPDHVHGPAAAYAMERGIHVYVQKPMTHNIKEARILTEMAREKRVVTQMGNQGGSNPLLNMVQKWIDNDSIGAVSEVKIWTHRPVWPQGV
;
A
#
# COMPACT_ATOMS: atom_id res chain seq x y z
N SER A 1 29.98 20.34 27.59
CA SER A 1 29.74 20.80 26.20
C SER A 1 28.24 21.00 25.99
N ILE A 2 27.86 22.14 25.46
CA ILE A 2 26.49 22.47 25.12
C ILE A 2 26.24 21.87 23.72
N MET A 3 25.25 20.97 23.61
CA MET A 3 24.83 20.44 22.32
C MET A 3 23.65 21.26 21.80
N ILE A 4 23.80 21.92 20.67
CA ILE A 4 22.71 22.65 19.99
C ILE A 4 22.09 21.71 18.99
N LEU A 5 20.84 21.26 19.24
CA LEU A 5 20.07 20.44 18.30
C LEU A 5 19.22 21.36 17.42
N PRO A 6 19.25 21.16 16.08
CA PRO A 6 18.37 21.89 15.18
C PRO A 6 16.89 21.63 15.49
N ARG A 7 16.03 22.65 15.32
CA ARG A 7 14.61 22.58 15.63
C ARG A 7 13.86 21.43 14.95
N HIS A 8 14.22 21.09 13.73
CA HIS A 8 13.60 20.01 12.96
C HIS A 8 13.90 18.60 13.52
N VAL A 9 14.87 18.47 14.45
CA VAL A 9 15.20 17.20 15.10
C VAL A 9 14.37 17.00 16.38
N LEU A 10 13.95 18.10 17.01
CA LEU A 10 13.28 18.07 18.32
C LEU A 10 11.76 17.87 18.23
N GLY A 11 11.17 17.99 17.04
CA GLY A 11 9.71 17.99 16.90
C GLY A 11 9.03 19.20 17.55
N GLY A 12 7.69 19.17 17.65
CA GLY A 12 6.88 20.21 18.27
C GLY A 12 6.04 20.99 17.26
N PRO A 13 5.39 22.11 17.63
CA PRO A 13 4.47 22.82 16.74
C PRO A 13 5.07 23.15 15.38
N GLY A 14 4.48 22.56 14.31
CA GLY A 14 4.93 22.72 12.94
C GLY A 14 6.13 21.85 12.51
N TYR A 15 6.68 21.02 13.40
CA TYR A 15 7.79 20.12 13.10
C TYR A 15 7.53 18.70 13.59
N LEU A 16 7.63 17.73 12.67
CA LEU A 16 7.59 16.31 13.00
C LEU A 16 9.04 15.82 13.17
N ALA A 17 9.37 15.29 14.35
CA ALA A 17 10.69 14.73 14.57
C ALA A 17 10.94 13.53 13.62
N PRO A 18 12.17 13.27 13.17
CA PRO A 18 12.47 12.10 12.36
C PRO A 18 12.05 10.78 13.02
N SER A 19 12.14 10.68 14.34
CA SER A 19 11.71 9.52 15.13
C SER A 19 10.18 9.29 15.14
N ASP A 20 9.42 10.32 14.83
CA ASP A 20 7.95 10.26 14.83
C ASP A 20 7.37 9.96 13.44
N LYS A 21 8.26 9.80 12.43
CA LYS A 21 7.88 9.45 11.06
C LYS A 21 7.81 7.95 10.92
N LEU A 22 6.74 7.46 10.28
CA LEU A 22 6.67 6.07 9.89
C LEU A 22 7.64 5.77 8.74
N ASN A 23 8.34 4.65 8.85
CA ASN A 23 9.19 4.12 7.80
C ASN A 23 8.36 3.19 6.90
N LEU A 24 8.16 3.60 5.67
CA LEU A 24 7.40 2.87 4.68
C LEU A 24 8.33 2.15 3.70
N ALA A 25 7.91 0.98 3.24
CA ALA A 25 8.53 0.32 2.10
C ALA A 25 7.50 -0.14 1.08
N ALA A 26 7.93 -0.36 -0.16
CA ALA A 26 7.08 -0.88 -1.23
C ALA A 26 7.58 -2.25 -1.70
N ILE A 27 6.67 -3.20 -1.84
CA ILE A 27 6.87 -4.50 -2.48
C ILE A 27 6.08 -4.47 -3.80
N GLY A 28 6.78 -4.44 -4.93
CA GLY A 28 6.24 -4.04 -6.21
C GLY A 28 6.14 -2.52 -6.29
N SER A 29 7.22 -1.85 -6.70
CA SER A 29 7.34 -0.39 -6.69
C SER A 29 7.11 0.26 -8.05
N GLY A 30 6.86 -0.54 -9.11
CA GLY A 30 6.48 -0.07 -10.43
C GLY A 30 4.97 0.06 -10.62
N GLY A 31 4.52 0.59 -11.76
CA GLY A 31 3.12 0.63 -12.16
C GLY A 31 2.19 1.15 -11.06
N LYS A 32 1.25 0.29 -10.62
CA LYS A 32 0.31 0.62 -9.54
C LYS A 32 1.01 0.89 -8.22
N GLY A 33 2.07 0.14 -7.90
CA GLY A 33 2.84 0.33 -6.68
C GLY A 33 3.51 1.71 -6.58
N ALA A 34 3.89 2.30 -7.71
CA ALA A 34 4.42 3.67 -7.75
C ALA A 34 3.40 4.70 -7.23
N SER A 35 2.11 4.53 -7.59
CA SER A 35 1.06 5.41 -7.08
C SER A 35 0.73 5.10 -5.61
N ASP A 36 0.72 3.83 -5.22
CA ASP A 36 0.36 3.43 -3.87
C ASP A 36 1.36 3.94 -2.83
N ILE A 37 2.66 3.72 -3.04
CA ILE A 37 3.70 4.24 -2.13
C ILE A 37 3.76 5.77 -2.15
N SER A 38 3.49 6.39 -3.31
CA SER A 38 3.46 7.85 -3.41
C SER A 38 2.29 8.47 -2.66
N ASN A 39 1.14 7.82 -2.67
CA ASN A 39 -0.06 8.26 -1.96
C ASN A 39 0.01 7.96 -0.45
N ALA A 40 0.69 6.87 -0.08
CA ALA A 40 0.95 6.54 1.32
C ALA A 40 1.95 7.50 1.97
N SER A 41 2.91 8.03 1.19
CA SER A 41 3.91 8.99 1.69
C SER A 41 3.43 10.43 1.55
N VAL A 42 2.76 10.97 2.58
CA VAL A 42 2.16 12.31 2.53
C VAL A 42 3.16 13.40 2.93
N LYS A 43 3.68 14.14 1.93
CA LYS A 43 4.43 15.40 2.09
C LYS A 43 5.46 15.44 3.23
N GLY A 44 6.28 14.38 3.37
CA GLY A 44 7.37 14.33 4.35
C GLY A 44 6.95 13.98 5.77
N ARG A 45 5.70 13.55 5.98
CA ARG A 45 5.24 12.97 7.25
C ARG A 45 5.74 11.55 7.45
N GLU A 46 5.96 10.84 6.34
CA GLU A 46 6.49 9.48 6.31
C GLU A 46 7.85 9.45 5.60
N HIS A 47 8.64 8.44 5.89
CA HIS A 47 9.92 8.17 5.25
C HIS A 47 9.82 6.89 4.42
N VAL A 48 10.02 6.97 3.09
CA VAL A 48 10.15 5.79 2.24
C VAL A 48 11.60 5.29 2.34
N SER A 49 11.80 4.24 3.15
CA SER A 49 13.12 3.70 3.49
C SER A 49 13.62 2.68 2.48
N ALA A 50 12.71 1.88 1.89
CA ALA A 50 13.08 0.83 0.95
C ALA A 50 12.05 0.61 -0.15
N LEU A 51 12.54 0.18 -1.31
CA LEU A 51 11.75 -0.23 -2.47
C LEU A 51 12.19 -1.62 -2.90
N CYS A 52 11.23 -2.50 -3.15
CA CYS A 52 11.48 -3.82 -3.71
C CYS A 52 10.77 -3.95 -5.05
N ASP A 53 11.53 -4.32 -6.08
CA ASP A 53 11.00 -4.63 -7.40
C ASP A 53 12.00 -5.52 -8.14
N VAL A 54 11.52 -6.38 -9.02
CA VAL A 54 12.38 -7.26 -9.82
C VAL A 54 13.00 -6.52 -11.01
N ASP A 55 12.44 -5.35 -11.38
CA ASP A 55 12.92 -4.56 -12.52
C ASP A 55 12.95 -3.05 -12.22
N PHE A 56 14.08 -2.57 -11.77
CA PHE A 56 14.34 -1.14 -11.59
C PHE A 56 14.75 -0.42 -12.88
N SER A 57 14.93 -1.12 -13.99
CA SER A 57 15.17 -0.51 -15.30
C SER A 57 13.88 -0.10 -16.00
N GLY A 58 12.77 -0.80 -15.71
CA GLY A 58 11.44 -0.56 -16.25
C GLY A 58 10.60 0.43 -15.45
N THR A 59 9.37 0.03 -15.12
CA THR A 59 8.37 0.93 -14.49
C THR A 59 8.77 1.40 -13.09
N ALA A 60 9.52 0.59 -12.33
CA ALA A 60 10.01 0.96 -11.01
C ALA A 60 11.11 2.02 -11.02
N SER A 61 11.73 2.31 -12.17
CA SER A 61 12.79 3.32 -12.29
C SER A 61 12.31 4.73 -11.89
N LYS A 62 11.06 5.08 -12.22
CA LYS A 62 10.46 6.37 -11.88
C LYS A 62 10.28 6.52 -10.37
N THR A 63 9.85 5.46 -9.71
CA THR A 63 9.68 5.44 -8.24
C THR A 63 11.03 5.55 -7.54
N ALA A 64 12.04 4.82 -8.04
CA ALA A 64 13.40 4.92 -7.53
C ALA A 64 14.01 6.32 -7.66
N LYS A 65 13.70 7.04 -8.74
CA LYS A 65 14.10 8.45 -8.91
C LYS A 65 13.35 9.39 -7.97
N LYS A 66 12.07 9.12 -7.71
CA LYS A 66 11.25 9.91 -6.78
C LYS A 66 11.70 9.75 -5.32
N PHE A 67 12.17 8.57 -4.95
CA PHE A 67 12.67 8.25 -3.62
C PHE A 67 14.16 7.86 -3.66
N PRO A 68 15.07 8.78 -3.97
CA PRO A 68 16.47 8.47 -4.24
C PRO A 68 17.25 7.96 -3.02
N LYS A 69 16.74 8.21 -1.81
CA LYS A 69 17.33 7.73 -0.55
C LYS A 69 16.84 6.35 -0.15
N ALA A 70 15.78 5.84 -0.78
CA ALA A 70 15.26 4.51 -0.50
C ALA A 70 16.23 3.43 -1.00
N LYS A 71 16.50 2.45 -0.15
CA LYS A 71 17.32 1.29 -0.51
C LYS A 71 16.55 0.40 -1.49
N LYS A 72 17.24 -0.24 -2.41
CA LYS A 72 16.65 -1.05 -3.48
C LYS A 72 16.92 -2.53 -3.26
N TYR A 73 15.88 -3.34 -3.42
CA TYR A 73 15.92 -4.80 -3.25
C TYR A 73 15.20 -5.48 -4.40
N ALA A 74 15.73 -6.61 -4.87
CA ALA A 74 15.07 -7.45 -5.86
C ALA A 74 14.15 -8.49 -5.20
N ASP A 75 14.38 -8.80 -3.91
CA ASP A 75 13.62 -9.77 -3.13
C ASP A 75 13.13 -9.11 -1.84
N TYR A 76 11.80 -9.12 -1.63
CA TYR A 76 11.16 -8.53 -0.45
C TYR A 76 11.54 -9.23 0.85
N ARG A 77 11.86 -10.53 0.81
CA ARG A 77 12.29 -11.29 1.99
C ARG A 77 13.62 -10.74 2.50
N ILE A 78 14.57 -10.54 1.59
CA ILE A 78 15.87 -9.94 1.91
C ILE A 78 15.70 -8.51 2.41
N MET A 79 14.79 -7.74 1.78
CA MET A 79 14.48 -6.38 2.24
C MET A 79 14.00 -6.39 3.69
N LEU A 80 12.98 -7.20 4.01
CA LEU A 80 12.39 -7.26 5.35
C LEU A 80 13.29 -7.92 6.40
N GLU A 81 14.29 -8.69 5.97
CA GLU A 81 15.35 -9.23 6.85
C GLU A 81 16.41 -8.19 7.20
N LYS A 82 16.72 -7.29 6.27
CA LYS A 82 17.78 -6.29 6.45
C LYS A 82 17.28 -4.97 7.06
N GLU A 83 16.09 -4.54 6.67
CA GLU A 83 15.49 -3.27 7.11
C GLU A 83 14.56 -3.53 8.30
N LYS A 84 15.08 -3.42 9.52
CA LYS A 84 14.33 -3.72 10.76
C LYS A 84 13.42 -2.59 11.22
N ASP A 85 13.59 -1.39 10.65
CA ASP A 85 12.88 -0.18 11.07
C ASP A 85 11.63 0.09 10.20
N ILE A 86 11.23 -0.86 9.34
CA ILE A 86 10.02 -0.72 8.52
C ILE A 86 8.78 -0.88 9.40
N ASP A 87 7.93 0.14 9.44
CA ASP A 87 6.66 0.12 10.17
C ASP A 87 5.52 -0.44 9.29
N ALA A 88 5.50 -0.08 8.00
CA ALA A 88 4.45 -0.52 7.09
C ALA A 88 4.95 -0.73 5.66
N VAL A 89 4.28 -1.64 4.94
CA VAL A 89 4.56 -1.91 3.53
C VAL A 89 3.32 -1.75 2.65
N THR A 90 3.52 -1.22 1.44
CA THR A 90 2.57 -1.35 0.34
C THR A 90 2.96 -2.57 -0.50
N ILE A 91 1.99 -3.42 -0.83
CA ILE A 91 2.19 -4.63 -1.64
C ILE A 91 1.36 -4.51 -2.91
N SER A 92 2.04 -4.33 -4.04
CA SER A 92 1.43 -4.06 -5.35
C SER A 92 2.13 -4.88 -6.44
N THR A 93 2.36 -6.12 -6.14
CA THR A 93 2.95 -7.16 -7.00
C THR A 93 1.88 -7.79 -7.91
N PRO A 94 2.21 -8.77 -8.77
CA PRO A 94 1.21 -9.65 -9.37
C PRO A 94 0.38 -10.38 -8.30
N ASP A 95 -0.89 -10.63 -8.63
CA ASP A 95 -1.94 -11.07 -7.70
C ASP A 95 -1.55 -12.29 -6.83
N HIS A 96 -0.83 -13.27 -7.42
CA HIS A 96 -0.42 -14.50 -6.72
C HIS A 96 0.66 -14.29 -5.63
N VAL A 97 1.29 -13.11 -5.59
CA VAL A 97 2.33 -12.79 -4.59
C VAL A 97 1.75 -12.00 -3.41
N HIS A 98 0.54 -11.45 -3.51
CA HIS A 98 -0.06 -10.61 -2.49
C HIS A 98 -0.13 -11.30 -1.13
N GLY A 99 -0.75 -12.48 -1.05
CA GLY A 99 -0.92 -13.23 0.18
C GLY A 99 0.41 -13.61 0.85
N PRO A 100 1.33 -14.28 0.14
CA PRO A 100 2.64 -14.65 0.68
C PRO A 100 3.47 -13.45 1.16
N ALA A 101 3.50 -12.36 0.40
CA ALA A 101 4.25 -11.16 0.80
C ALA A 101 3.63 -10.48 2.03
N ALA A 102 2.28 -10.42 2.09
CA ALA A 102 1.57 -9.89 3.25
C ALA A 102 1.84 -10.74 4.50
N ALA A 103 1.72 -12.06 4.42
CA ALA A 103 2.00 -12.95 5.54
C ALA A 103 3.44 -12.77 6.05
N TYR A 104 4.41 -12.69 5.13
CA TYR A 104 5.82 -12.52 5.48
C TYR A 104 6.10 -11.20 6.22
N ALA A 105 5.43 -10.12 5.83
CA ALA A 105 5.52 -8.82 6.50
C ALA A 105 4.81 -8.85 7.88
N MET A 106 3.57 -9.36 7.91
CA MET A 106 2.76 -9.41 9.13
C MET A 106 3.37 -10.29 10.22
N GLU A 107 4.04 -11.39 9.85
CA GLU A 107 4.76 -12.26 10.79
C GLU A 107 5.85 -11.50 11.55
N ARG A 108 6.39 -10.44 10.96
CA ARG A 108 7.40 -9.54 11.54
C ARG A 108 6.80 -8.33 12.27
N GLY A 109 5.48 -8.28 12.42
CA GLY A 109 4.79 -7.16 13.07
C GLY A 109 4.67 -5.92 12.20
N ILE A 110 4.88 -6.03 10.88
CA ILE A 110 4.82 -4.92 9.93
C ILE A 110 3.37 -4.74 9.44
N HIS A 111 2.87 -3.51 9.46
CA HIS A 111 1.56 -3.15 8.94
C HIS A 111 1.53 -3.28 7.41
N VAL A 112 0.37 -3.65 6.83
CA VAL A 112 0.30 -3.93 5.40
C VAL A 112 -0.87 -3.24 4.71
N TYR A 113 -0.58 -2.63 3.57
CA TYR A 113 -1.55 -2.25 2.57
C TYR A 113 -1.35 -3.16 1.36
N VAL A 114 -2.32 -4.02 1.06
CA VAL A 114 -2.23 -5.03 0.00
C VAL A 114 -3.18 -4.70 -1.14
N GLN A 115 -2.70 -4.68 -2.38
CA GLN A 115 -3.56 -4.49 -3.54
C GLN A 115 -4.60 -5.60 -3.70
N LYS A 116 -5.67 -5.27 -4.41
CA LYS A 116 -6.70 -6.26 -4.79
C LYS A 116 -6.20 -7.13 -5.97
N PRO A 117 -6.59 -8.40 -6.00
CA PRO A 117 -7.21 -9.19 -4.93
C PRO A 117 -6.21 -9.41 -3.78
N MET A 118 -6.70 -9.39 -2.54
CA MET A 118 -5.84 -9.50 -1.36
C MET A 118 -5.05 -10.82 -1.33
N THR A 119 -5.68 -11.89 -1.79
CA THR A 119 -5.12 -13.25 -1.79
C THR A 119 -5.57 -14.01 -3.03
N HIS A 120 -4.87 -15.11 -3.33
CA HIS A 120 -5.18 -16.00 -4.43
C HIS A 120 -6.30 -17.00 -4.09
N ASN A 121 -6.47 -17.34 -2.81
CA ASN A 121 -7.48 -18.29 -2.36
C ASN A 121 -8.01 -17.95 -0.95
N ILE A 122 -9.13 -18.63 -0.57
CA ILE A 122 -9.81 -18.39 0.70
C ILE A 122 -8.93 -18.78 1.90
N LYS A 123 -8.12 -19.82 1.77
CA LYS A 123 -7.23 -20.27 2.86
C LYS A 123 -6.22 -19.19 3.22
N GLU A 124 -5.60 -18.57 2.24
CA GLU A 124 -4.69 -17.43 2.45
C GLU A 124 -5.40 -16.28 3.16
N ALA A 125 -6.63 -15.93 2.73
CA ALA A 125 -7.38 -14.85 3.34
C ALA A 125 -7.67 -15.12 4.83
N ARG A 126 -8.01 -16.34 5.19
CA ARG A 126 -8.22 -16.75 6.60
C ARG A 126 -6.92 -16.67 7.40
N ILE A 127 -5.80 -17.16 6.85
CA ILE A 127 -4.49 -17.08 7.49
C ILE A 127 -4.12 -15.61 7.77
N LEU A 128 -4.27 -14.71 6.80
CA LEU A 128 -3.99 -13.29 7.01
C LEU A 128 -4.91 -12.66 8.06
N THR A 129 -6.18 -13.07 8.11
CA THR A 129 -7.14 -12.57 9.11
C THR A 129 -6.74 -12.98 10.53
N GLU A 130 -6.34 -14.22 10.73
CA GLU A 130 -5.88 -14.74 12.01
C GLU A 130 -4.55 -14.09 12.42
N MET A 131 -3.61 -14.00 11.49
CA MET A 131 -2.31 -13.37 11.70
C MET A 131 -2.44 -11.89 12.07
N ALA A 132 -3.38 -11.14 11.44
CA ALA A 132 -3.62 -9.74 11.77
C ALA A 132 -4.04 -9.56 13.23
N ARG A 133 -4.86 -10.47 13.75
CA ARG A 133 -5.29 -10.47 15.15
C ARG A 133 -4.17 -10.86 16.09
N GLU A 134 -3.45 -11.93 15.78
CA GLU A 134 -2.34 -12.45 16.58
C GLU A 134 -1.21 -11.44 16.71
N LYS A 135 -0.76 -10.90 15.57
CA LYS A 135 0.35 -9.95 15.51
C LYS A 135 -0.05 -8.50 15.82
N ARG A 136 -1.36 -8.23 15.95
CA ARG A 136 -1.92 -6.89 16.19
C ARG A 136 -1.48 -5.86 15.16
N VAL A 137 -1.37 -6.26 13.90
CA VAL A 137 -1.01 -5.39 12.80
C VAL A 137 -2.24 -4.80 12.12
N VAL A 138 -2.10 -3.57 11.66
CA VAL A 138 -3.13 -2.91 10.84
C VAL A 138 -3.01 -3.41 9.40
N THR A 139 -4.16 -3.76 8.82
CA THR A 139 -4.24 -4.27 7.46
C THR A 139 -5.27 -3.50 6.66
N GLN A 140 -4.99 -3.24 5.39
CA GLN A 140 -5.92 -2.61 4.46
C GLN A 140 -5.78 -3.23 3.08
N MET A 141 -6.91 -3.60 2.47
CA MET A 141 -6.94 -3.99 1.06
C MET A 141 -7.12 -2.77 0.16
N GLY A 142 -6.38 -2.72 -0.93
CA GLY A 142 -6.43 -1.66 -1.94
C GLY A 142 -7.66 -1.71 -2.83
N ASN A 143 -8.84 -1.52 -2.29
CA ASN A 143 -10.09 -1.45 -3.03
C ASN A 143 -10.48 0.01 -3.30
N GLN A 144 -9.73 0.68 -4.18
CA GLN A 144 -9.88 2.12 -4.45
C GLN A 144 -11.25 2.48 -5.00
N GLY A 145 -11.87 1.59 -5.79
CA GLY A 145 -13.22 1.78 -6.31
C GLY A 145 -14.25 1.98 -5.20
N GLY A 146 -14.17 1.15 -4.15
CA GLY A 146 -15.05 1.23 -2.98
C GLY A 146 -14.89 2.51 -2.14
N SER A 147 -13.75 3.20 -2.29
CA SER A 147 -13.47 4.47 -1.60
C SER A 147 -13.76 5.70 -2.46
N ASN A 148 -14.37 5.52 -3.63
CA ASN A 148 -14.67 6.64 -4.54
C ASN A 148 -15.82 7.49 -3.97
N PRO A 149 -15.65 8.81 -3.75
CA PRO A 149 -16.70 9.69 -3.26
C PRO A 149 -17.98 9.69 -4.12
N LEU A 150 -17.86 9.38 -5.42
CA LEU A 150 -19.02 9.28 -6.32
C LEU A 150 -19.97 8.16 -5.91
N LEU A 151 -19.49 7.07 -5.31
CA LEU A 151 -20.36 6.01 -4.80
C LEU A 151 -21.25 6.51 -3.67
N ASN A 152 -20.72 7.33 -2.77
CA ASN A 152 -21.49 7.95 -1.71
C ASN A 152 -22.55 8.93 -2.26
N MET A 153 -22.27 9.57 -3.37
CA MET A 153 -23.21 10.45 -4.06
C MET A 153 -24.34 9.66 -4.72
N VAL A 154 -24.00 8.57 -5.42
CA VAL A 154 -25.00 7.66 -6.01
C VAL A 154 -25.89 7.07 -4.93
N GLN A 155 -25.32 6.62 -3.81
CA GLN A 155 -26.09 6.12 -2.67
C GLN A 155 -27.09 7.16 -2.15
N LYS A 156 -26.66 8.42 -1.98
CA LYS A 156 -27.54 9.50 -1.56
C LYS A 156 -28.67 9.78 -2.55
N TRP A 157 -28.43 9.67 -3.84
CA TRP A 157 -29.49 9.82 -4.84
C TRP A 157 -30.55 8.74 -4.75
N ILE A 158 -30.13 7.49 -4.50
CA ILE A 158 -31.04 6.36 -4.26
C ILE A 158 -31.82 6.57 -2.96
N ASP A 159 -31.13 6.85 -1.85
CA ASP A 159 -31.73 7.03 -0.53
C ASP A 159 -32.73 8.19 -0.47
N ASN A 160 -32.50 9.25 -1.24
CA ASN A 160 -33.37 10.42 -1.34
C ASN A 160 -34.43 10.30 -2.44
N ASP A 161 -34.63 9.11 -3.00
CA ASP A 161 -35.59 8.86 -4.10
C ASP A 161 -35.42 9.79 -5.32
N SER A 162 -34.20 10.30 -5.54
CA SER A 162 -33.90 11.29 -6.61
C SER A 162 -34.10 10.72 -8.03
N ILE A 163 -34.07 9.40 -8.17
CA ILE A 163 -34.28 8.67 -9.44
C ILE A 163 -35.54 7.78 -9.38
N GLY A 164 -36.31 7.87 -8.31
CA GLY A 164 -37.46 7.01 -8.04
C GLY A 164 -37.08 5.57 -7.73
N ALA A 165 -38.07 4.68 -7.68
CA ALA A 165 -37.84 3.28 -7.41
C ALA A 165 -36.97 2.62 -8.50
N VAL A 166 -35.87 2.00 -8.10
CA VAL A 166 -34.96 1.30 -9.02
C VAL A 166 -35.64 0.04 -9.52
N SER A 167 -36.02 0.03 -10.81
CA SER A 167 -36.69 -1.10 -11.47
C SER A 167 -35.73 -1.96 -12.30
N GLU A 168 -34.64 -1.38 -12.77
CA GLU A 168 -33.66 -2.09 -13.60
C GLU A 168 -32.24 -1.58 -13.32
N VAL A 169 -31.27 -2.50 -13.30
CA VAL A 169 -29.83 -2.18 -13.25
C VAL A 169 -29.13 -2.86 -14.42
N LYS A 170 -28.44 -2.06 -15.25
CA LYS A 170 -27.63 -2.57 -16.36
C LYS A 170 -26.17 -2.37 -16.06
N ILE A 171 -25.38 -3.45 -16.12
CA ILE A 171 -23.94 -3.43 -15.88
C ILE A 171 -23.24 -3.93 -17.14
N TRP A 172 -22.30 -3.13 -17.63
CA TRP A 172 -21.45 -3.51 -18.76
C TRP A 172 -20.01 -3.14 -18.52
N THR A 173 -19.10 -3.83 -19.23
CA THR A 173 -17.66 -3.59 -19.17
C THR A 173 -17.05 -3.81 -20.56
N HIS A 174 -16.00 -3.05 -20.86
CA HIS A 174 -15.18 -3.24 -22.04
C HIS A 174 -13.97 -4.16 -21.81
N ARG A 175 -13.86 -4.72 -20.63
CA ARG A 175 -12.80 -5.70 -20.30
C ARG A 175 -13.16 -7.09 -20.85
N PRO A 176 -12.14 -7.90 -21.19
CA PRO A 176 -10.70 -7.62 -21.13
C PRO A 176 -10.21 -6.77 -22.31
N VAL A 177 -9.30 -5.82 -22.03
CA VAL A 177 -8.67 -4.98 -23.06
C VAL A 177 -7.36 -5.56 -23.58
N TRP A 178 -6.85 -6.60 -22.95
CA TRP A 178 -5.65 -7.34 -23.35
C TRP A 178 -6.04 -8.72 -23.87
N PRO A 179 -5.19 -9.34 -24.73
CA PRO A 179 -5.46 -10.69 -25.21
C PRO A 179 -5.67 -11.66 -24.05
N GLN A 180 -6.76 -12.39 -24.10
CA GLN A 180 -6.97 -13.54 -23.23
C GLN A 180 -6.35 -14.72 -23.98
N GLY A 181 -5.20 -15.19 -23.49
CA GLY A 181 -4.55 -16.37 -24.05
C GLY A 181 -5.47 -17.59 -24.03
N VAL A 182 -5.43 -18.39 -25.07
CA VAL A 182 -6.07 -19.69 -25.14
C VAL A 182 -5.03 -20.74 -24.79
#